data_6e783c052ae661138cc887e6338bddfa
#
_entry.id   6e783c052ae661138cc887e6338bddfa
#
_cell.length_a   1.000
_cell.length_b   1.000
_cell.length_c   1.000
_cell.angle_alpha   90.00
_cell.angle_beta   90.00
_cell.angle_gamma   90.00
#
_symmetry.space_group_name_H-M   'P 1'
#
loop_
_entity.id
_entity.type
_entity.pdbx_description
1 polymer ?
#
loop_
_entity_poly.entity_id
_entity_poly.type
_entity_poly.pdbx_seq_one_letter_code
_entity_poly.pdbx_strand_id
1 'polypeptide(L)'
;MCEGIAMAPQIMVVDDEANVRELVCDALRIAEFETLQANDGMSALTLLRTAKPDLLIIDINMPLMDGFDLVERLRSQNDMTPVLMLSARNDRADITRGLSLGADDYVTKPFGLEELLLRVKAILRRTSKVSTTAATLTCGPITLNEEKHQVTFNQDFVDLSPTEFRLLAMLLENKGRVLSKSVLLDDVWGITFESETSVVDTYISYLRKKLHRDGFEGIKTIRGVGFQILEPK
;
A
#
# COMPACT_ATOMS: atom_id res chain seq x y z
N MET A 1 1.83 -4.15 36.76
CA MET A 1 1.65 -3.43 35.48
C MET A 1 2.52 -4.17 34.48
N CYS A 2 1.91 -5.03 33.64
CA CYS A 2 2.66 -5.69 32.57
C CYS A 2 2.66 -4.72 31.39
N GLU A 3 3.78 -4.05 31.17
CA GLU A 3 4.04 -3.39 29.87
C GLU A 3 4.02 -4.47 28.80
N GLY A 4 3.03 -4.41 27.91
CA GLY A 4 2.99 -5.30 26.76
C GLY A 4 4.23 -5.04 25.92
N ILE A 5 5.12 -6.02 25.85
CA ILE A 5 6.26 -6.03 24.92
C ILE A 5 5.63 -5.96 23.52
N ALA A 6 5.71 -4.80 22.88
CA ALA A 6 5.32 -4.68 21.48
C ALA A 6 6.22 -5.64 20.69
N MET A 7 5.62 -6.67 20.09
CA MET A 7 6.37 -7.60 19.24
C MET A 7 6.92 -6.82 18.05
N ALA A 8 8.16 -7.13 17.66
CA ALA A 8 8.77 -6.54 16.48
C ALA A 8 7.92 -6.88 15.23
N PRO A 9 7.68 -5.95 14.31
CA PRO A 9 6.93 -6.24 13.10
C PRO A 9 7.59 -7.36 12.30
N GLN A 10 6.77 -8.28 11.79
CA GLN A 10 7.22 -9.43 11.03
C GLN A 10 7.08 -9.18 9.53
N ILE A 11 8.17 -9.37 8.78
CA ILE A 11 8.22 -9.13 7.33
C ILE A 11 8.53 -10.44 6.62
N MET A 12 7.71 -10.80 5.64
CA MET A 12 7.98 -11.95 4.78
C MET A 12 8.67 -11.49 3.50
N VAL A 13 9.81 -12.10 3.17
CA VAL A 13 10.57 -11.86 1.94
C VAL A 13 10.35 -13.05 1.01
N VAL A 14 9.85 -12.77 -0.20
CA VAL A 14 9.54 -13.75 -1.24
C VAL A 14 10.37 -13.42 -2.48
N ASP A 15 11.39 -14.22 -2.75
CA ASP A 15 12.33 -14.04 -3.85
C ASP A 15 12.96 -15.40 -4.16
N ASP A 16 13.08 -15.81 -5.42
CA ASP A 16 13.68 -17.12 -5.80
C ASP A 16 15.20 -17.10 -5.68
N GLU A 17 15.83 -15.92 -5.79
CA GLU A 17 17.27 -15.74 -5.61
C GLU A 17 17.66 -15.78 -4.13
N ALA A 18 18.26 -16.89 -3.67
CA ALA A 18 18.64 -17.06 -2.26
C ALA A 18 19.53 -15.93 -1.72
N ASN A 19 20.49 -15.47 -2.53
CA ASN A 19 21.43 -14.41 -2.12
C ASN A 19 20.71 -13.06 -1.90
N VAL A 20 19.76 -12.72 -2.77
CA VAL A 20 18.95 -11.49 -2.64
C VAL A 20 18.06 -11.59 -1.40
N ARG A 21 17.39 -12.74 -1.26
CA ARG A 21 16.49 -13.00 -0.13
C ARG A 21 17.23 -12.93 1.22
N GLU A 22 18.41 -13.55 1.33
CA GLU A 22 19.24 -13.49 2.54
C GLU A 22 19.72 -12.07 2.82
N LEU A 23 20.22 -11.36 1.82
CA LEU A 23 20.70 -9.98 1.96
C LEU A 23 19.59 -9.05 2.49
N VAL A 24 18.38 -9.16 1.94
CA VAL A 24 17.23 -8.37 2.39
C VAL A 24 16.83 -8.74 3.81
N CYS A 25 16.78 -10.03 4.14
CA CYS A 25 16.45 -10.49 5.50
C CYS A 25 17.48 -10.02 6.53
N ASP A 26 18.77 -10.04 6.20
CA ASP A 26 19.81 -9.56 7.11
C ASP A 26 19.70 -8.06 7.36
N ALA A 27 19.44 -7.26 6.32
CA ALA A 27 19.20 -5.84 6.47
C ALA A 27 17.96 -5.54 7.34
N LEU A 28 16.88 -6.32 7.18
CA LEU A 28 15.67 -6.19 8.00
C LEU A 28 15.94 -6.56 9.47
N ARG A 29 16.69 -7.62 9.74
CA ARG A 29 17.07 -8.03 11.11
C ARG A 29 17.93 -6.98 11.80
N ILE A 30 18.88 -6.39 11.08
CA ILE A 30 19.70 -5.28 11.59
C ILE A 30 18.81 -4.08 11.96
N ALA A 31 17.73 -3.87 11.23
CA ALA A 31 16.73 -2.84 11.49
C ALA A 31 15.65 -3.26 12.52
N GLU A 32 15.89 -4.35 13.28
CA GLU A 32 15.04 -4.88 14.36
C GLU A 32 13.67 -5.41 13.92
N PHE A 33 13.55 -5.89 12.68
CA PHE A 33 12.37 -6.60 12.18
C PHE A 33 12.53 -8.12 12.30
N GLU A 34 11.43 -8.83 12.56
CA GLU A 34 11.38 -10.27 12.38
C GLU A 34 11.21 -10.61 10.90
N THR A 35 11.82 -11.71 10.44
CA THR A 35 11.78 -12.09 9.03
C THR A 35 11.27 -13.50 8.82
N LEU A 36 10.38 -13.67 7.83
CA LEU A 36 10.03 -14.95 7.23
C LEU A 36 10.57 -14.99 5.80
N GLN A 37 10.87 -16.20 5.32
CA GLN A 37 11.41 -16.39 3.97
C GLN A 37 10.56 -17.37 3.19
N ALA A 38 10.30 -17.05 1.93
CA ALA A 38 9.73 -17.94 0.94
C ALA A 38 10.54 -17.85 -0.35
N ASN A 39 10.77 -18.98 -1.02
CA ASN A 39 11.56 -19.05 -2.23
C ASN A 39 10.71 -19.00 -3.51
N ASP A 40 9.40 -18.98 -3.39
CA ASP A 40 8.43 -18.87 -4.48
C ASP A 40 7.05 -18.47 -3.95
N GLY A 41 6.13 -18.13 -4.86
CA GLY A 41 4.77 -17.73 -4.51
C GLY A 41 3.96 -18.83 -3.82
N MET A 42 4.19 -20.10 -4.13
CA MET A 42 3.45 -21.23 -3.52
C MET A 42 3.90 -21.46 -2.07
N SER A 43 5.21 -21.38 -1.80
CA SER A 43 5.74 -21.45 -0.44
C SER A 43 5.28 -20.27 0.41
N ALA A 44 5.20 -19.05 -0.18
CA ALA A 44 4.63 -17.89 0.48
C ALA A 44 3.17 -18.11 0.88
N LEU A 45 2.31 -18.56 -0.04
CA LEU A 45 0.91 -18.89 0.25
C LEU A 45 0.75 -19.97 1.32
N THR A 46 1.66 -20.93 1.37
CA THR A 46 1.65 -21.97 2.39
C THR A 46 1.98 -21.41 3.77
N LEU A 47 2.97 -20.56 3.88
CA LEU A 47 3.35 -19.89 5.12
C LEU A 47 2.26 -18.94 5.62
N LEU A 48 1.60 -18.21 4.72
CA LEU A 48 0.52 -17.26 5.05
C LEU A 48 -0.73 -17.94 5.65
N ARG A 49 -0.87 -19.25 5.56
CA ARG A 49 -1.95 -19.98 6.24
C ARG A 49 -1.80 -19.97 7.77
N THR A 50 -0.57 -19.86 8.26
CA THR A 50 -0.24 -19.95 9.69
C THR A 50 0.46 -18.71 10.23
N ALA A 51 1.11 -17.95 9.37
CA ALA A 51 1.78 -16.69 9.70
C ALA A 51 0.96 -15.50 9.19
N LYS A 52 1.01 -14.39 9.94
CA LYS A 52 0.39 -13.12 9.55
C LYS A 52 1.45 -12.03 9.60
N PRO A 53 2.30 -11.93 8.58
CA PRO A 53 3.31 -10.88 8.54
C PRO A 53 2.64 -9.50 8.40
N ASP A 54 3.30 -8.47 8.92
CA ASP A 54 2.86 -7.09 8.83
C ASP A 54 3.14 -6.47 7.46
N LEU A 55 4.03 -7.09 6.68
CA LEU A 55 4.42 -6.66 5.33
C LEU A 55 4.97 -7.83 4.53
N LEU A 56 4.68 -7.86 3.24
CA LEU A 56 5.31 -8.74 2.25
C LEU A 56 6.26 -7.93 1.37
N ILE A 57 7.47 -8.44 1.16
CA ILE A 57 8.40 -7.97 0.11
C ILE A 57 8.43 -9.07 -0.93
N ILE A 58 7.99 -8.78 -2.15
CA ILE A 58 7.76 -9.80 -3.19
C ILE A 58 8.55 -9.44 -4.45
N ASP A 59 9.42 -10.35 -4.91
CA ASP A 59 10.00 -10.24 -6.25
C ASP A 59 8.94 -10.51 -7.32
N ILE A 60 8.97 -9.72 -8.40
CA ILE A 60 8.07 -9.91 -9.53
C ILE A 60 8.45 -11.14 -10.31
N ASN A 61 9.75 -11.33 -10.61
CA ASN A 61 10.24 -12.30 -11.57
C ASN A 61 10.58 -13.64 -10.90
N MET A 62 9.56 -14.34 -10.42
CA MET A 62 9.73 -15.68 -9.84
C MET A 62 9.20 -16.77 -10.79
N PRO A 63 9.80 -17.98 -10.78
CA PRO A 63 9.29 -19.10 -11.57
C PRO A 63 7.97 -19.64 -11.02
N LEU A 64 7.15 -20.24 -11.88
CA LEU A 64 5.88 -20.93 -11.59
C LEU A 64 4.72 -19.98 -11.21
N MET A 65 4.91 -19.13 -10.24
CA MET A 65 3.95 -18.10 -9.80
C MET A 65 4.71 -16.79 -9.65
N ASP A 66 4.45 -15.85 -10.54
CA ASP A 66 5.09 -14.54 -10.48
C ASP A 66 4.55 -13.71 -9.32
N GLY A 67 5.23 -12.59 -9.00
CA GLY A 67 4.84 -11.72 -7.90
C GLY A 67 3.46 -11.08 -8.10
N PHE A 68 3.05 -10.85 -9.35
CA PHE A 68 1.73 -10.31 -9.67
C PHE A 68 0.63 -11.33 -9.40
N ASP A 69 0.82 -12.58 -9.80
CA ASP A 69 -0.12 -13.68 -9.55
C ASP A 69 -0.30 -13.89 -8.03
N LEU A 70 0.81 -13.78 -7.28
CA LEU A 70 0.75 -13.88 -5.82
C LEU A 70 -0.09 -12.76 -5.21
N VAL A 71 0.14 -11.50 -5.60
CA VAL A 71 -0.65 -10.34 -5.10
C VAL A 71 -2.12 -10.48 -5.49
N GLU A 72 -2.43 -10.81 -6.75
CA GLU A 72 -3.80 -11.01 -7.21
C GLU A 72 -4.52 -12.10 -6.38
N ARG A 73 -3.82 -13.18 -6.08
CA ARG A 73 -4.38 -14.28 -5.28
C ARG A 73 -4.63 -13.87 -3.83
N LEU A 74 -3.73 -13.10 -3.22
CA LEU A 74 -3.95 -12.55 -1.88
C LEU A 74 -5.18 -11.63 -1.85
N ARG A 75 -5.28 -10.71 -2.78
CA ARG A 75 -6.40 -9.75 -2.87
C ARG A 75 -7.74 -10.45 -3.17
N SER A 76 -7.72 -11.52 -3.98
CA SER A 76 -8.92 -12.35 -4.22
C SER A 76 -9.42 -13.09 -2.97
N GLN A 77 -8.56 -13.30 -1.97
CA GLN A 77 -8.89 -13.90 -0.68
C GLN A 77 -9.17 -12.85 0.41
N ASN A 78 -9.30 -11.56 0.03
CA ASN A 78 -9.45 -10.42 0.95
C ASN A 78 -8.26 -10.29 1.94
N ASP A 79 -7.10 -10.79 1.56
CA ASP A 79 -5.87 -10.53 2.31
C ASP A 79 -5.30 -9.17 1.88
N MET A 80 -5.38 -8.19 2.78
CA MET A 80 -4.92 -6.82 2.56
C MET A 80 -3.55 -6.56 3.20
N THR A 81 -2.81 -7.60 3.55
CA THR A 81 -1.42 -7.45 4.03
C THR A 81 -0.65 -6.54 3.07
N PRO A 82 0.02 -5.51 3.58
CA PRO A 82 0.79 -4.59 2.76
C PRO A 82 1.84 -5.31 1.91
N VAL A 83 2.03 -4.86 0.68
CA VAL A 83 2.97 -5.45 -0.28
C VAL A 83 3.91 -4.40 -0.85
N LEU A 84 5.21 -4.63 -0.70
CA LEU A 84 6.29 -3.94 -1.39
C LEU A 84 6.82 -4.85 -2.50
N MET A 85 6.71 -4.44 -3.76
CA MET A 85 7.20 -5.23 -4.89
C MET A 85 8.64 -4.88 -5.25
N LEU A 86 9.45 -5.90 -5.55
CA LEU A 86 10.78 -5.75 -6.14
C LEU A 86 10.67 -5.99 -7.65
N SER A 87 11.06 -5.02 -8.47
CA SER A 87 10.95 -5.11 -9.93
C SER A 87 12.30 -4.97 -10.62
N ALA A 88 12.49 -5.61 -11.77
CA ALA A 88 13.65 -5.33 -12.63
C ALA A 88 13.54 -3.91 -13.23
N ARG A 89 14.70 -3.30 -13.48
CA ARG A 89 14.82 -1.93 -13.99
C ARG A 89 14.07 -1.75 -15.32
N ASN A 90 13.22 -0.71 -15.41
CA ASN A 90 12.61 -0.13 -16.62
C ASN A 90 11.27 -0.65 -17.13
N ASP A 91 10.52 -1.47 -16.44
CA ASP A 91 9.19 -1.77 -16.92
C ASP A 91 8.11 -0.93 -16.20
N ARG A 92 7.84 0.27 -16.76
CA ARG A 92 6.72 1.11 -16.30
C ARG A 92 5.38 0.35 -16.35
N ALA A 93 5.28 -0.62 -17.26
CA ALA A 93 4.11 -1.48 -17.36
C ALA A 93 3.98 -2.38 -16.13
N ASP A 94 5.08 -2.94 -15.64
CA ASP A 94 5.10 -3.78 -14.44
C ASP A 94 4.75 -2.98 -13.17
N ILE A 95 5.29 -1.78 -13.03
CA ILE A 95 4.96 -0.88 -11.92
C ILE A 95 3.46 -0.56 -11.93
N THR A 96 2.93 -0.16 -13.09
CA THR A 96 1.50 0.14 -13.24
C THR A 96 0.64 -1.09 -12.97
N ARG A 97 1.06 -2.27 -13.43
CA ARG A 97 0.37 -3.55 -13.19
C ARG A 97 0.39 -3.92 -11.70
N GLY A 98 1.54 -3.88 -11.03
CA GLY A 98 1.67 -4.20 -9.61
C GLY A 98 0.81 -3.32 -8.72
N LEU A 99 0.85 -2.00 -8.97
CA LEU A 99 -0.02 -1.06 -8.28
C LEU A 99 -1.50 -1.33 -8.59
N SER A 100 -1.86 -1.73 -9.84
CA SER A 100 -3.25 -2.06 -10.21
C SER A 100 -3.79 -3.29 -9.51
N LEU A 101 -2.92 -4.19 -9.15
CA LEU A 101 -3.27 -5.40 -8.39
C LEU A 101 -3.33 -5.16 -6.88
N GLY A 102 -2.99 -3.95 -6.41
CA GLY A 102 -3.07 -3.57 -4.99
C GLY A 102 -1.77 -3.74 -4.21
N ALA A 103 -0.60 -3.67 -4.87
CA ALA A 103 0.67 -3.46 -4.19
C ALA A 103 0.72 -2.05 -3.58
N ASP A 104 1.37 -1.88 -2.44
CA ASP A 104 1.40 -0.61 -1.71
C ASP A 104 2.57 0.29 -2.10
N ASP A 105 3.67 -0.30 -2.56
CA ASP A 105 4.83 0.40 -3.10
C ASP A 105 5.68 -0.56 -3.94
N TYR A 106 6.72 -0.05 -4.59
CA TYR A 106 7.68 -0.85 -5.35
C TYR A 106 9.10 -0.31 -5.22
N VAL A 107 10.08 -1.18 -5.46
CA VAL A 107 11.50 -0.85 -5.51
C VAL A 107 12.11 -1.49 -6.75
N THR A 108 12.87 -0.73 -7.53
CA THR A 108 13.51 -1.24 -8.75
C THR A 108 14.88 -1.83 -8.45
N LYS A 109 15.15 -3.05 -8.92
CA LYS A 109 16.48 -3.69 -8.89
C LYS A 109 17.41 -3.05 -9.95
N PRO A 110 18.70 -2.73 -9.64
CA PRO A 110 19.33 -2.84 -8.34
C PRO A 110 18.92 -1.73 -7.38
N PHE A 111 18.68 -2.06 -6.12
CA PHE A 111 18.26 -1.12 -5.09
C PHE A 111 19.29 -0.97 -3.98
N GLY A 112 19.27 0.18 -3.32
CA GLY A 112 20.01 0.38 -2.07
C GLY A 112 19.23 -0.20 -0.89
N LEU A 113 19.93 -0.90 0.03
CA LEU A 113 19.28 -1.43 1.24
C LEU A 113 18.68 -0.33 2.11
N GLU A 114 19.29 0.84 2.15
CA GLU A 114 18.78 2.00 2.88
C GLU A 114 17.42 2.47 2.30
N GLU A 115 17.31 2.57 0.97
CA GLU A 115 16.07 2.90 0.30
C GLU A 115 14.97 1.88 0.62
N LEU A 116 15.29 0.57 0.51
CA LEU A 116 14.35 -0.50 0.83
C LEU A 116 13.84 -0.37 2.28
N LEU A 117 14.74 -0.18 3.25
CA LEU A 117 14.39 -0.03 4.66
C LEU A 117 13.54 1.22 4.94
N LEU A 118 13.81 2.33 4.25
CA LEU A 118 13.00 3.55 4.37
C LEU A 118 11.57 3.31 3.87
N ARG A 119 11.40 2.61 2.75
CA ARG A 119 10.07 2.26 2.21
C ARG A 119 9.32 1.28 3.13
N VAL A 120 10.00 0.25 3.64
CA VAL A 120 9.45 -0.69 4.63
C VAL A 120 8.94 0.07 5.86
N LYS A 121 9.77 0.94 6.45
CA LYS A 121 9.37 1.76 7.61
C LYS A 121 8.20 2.69 7.27
N ALA A 122 8.19 3.26 6.07
CA ALA A 122 7.09 4.11 5.62
C ALA A 122 5.79 3.32 5.53
N ILE A 123 5.77 2.13 4.94
CA ILE A 123 4.58 1.27 4.85
C ILE A 123 4.11 0.89 6.27
N LEU A 124 4.98 0.34 7.12
CA LEU A 124 4.62 -0.09 8.48
C LEU A 124 4.14 1.04 9.38
N ARG A 125 4.77 2.23 9.30
CA ARG A 125 4.27 3.42 10.01
C ARG A 125 2.85 3.77 9.58
N ARG A 126 2.51 3.48 8.36
CA ARG A 126 1.21 3.73 7.76
C ARG A 126 0.14 2.81 8.32
N THR A 127 0.47 1.55 8.56
CA THR A 127 -0.46 0.59 9.17
C THR A 127 -0.58 0.75 10.68
N SER A 128 0.44 1.31 11.35
CA SER A 128 0.49 1.47 12.81
C SER A 128 -0.03 2.82 13.34
N LYS A 129 -0.25 3.82 12.50
CA LYS A 129 -0.90 5.07 12.92
C LYS A 129 -2.39 4.85 13.16
N VAL A 130 -2.70 4.34 14.35
CA VAL A 130 -3.98 4.60 14.99
C VAL A 130 -3.99 6.10 15.28
N SER A 131 -4.78 6.86 14.54
CA SER A 131 -4.99 8.28 14.80
C SER A 131 -5.52 8.43 16.23
N THR A 132 -4.87 9.24 17.06
CA THR A 132 -5.24 9.44 18.47
C THR A 132 -6.55 10.20 18.65
N THR A 133 -7.25 10.50 17.57
CA THR A 133 -8.61 11.04 17.55
C THR A 133 -9.44 10.19 16.59
N ALA A 134 -10.36 9.40 17.14
CA ALA A 134 -11.31 8.58 16.39
C ALA A 134 -12.18 9.47 15.46
N ALA A 135 -11.63 9.85 14.33
CA ALA A 135 -12.33 10.69 13.37
C ALA A 135 -13.07 9.82 12.36
N THR A 136 -14.38 10.01 12.31
CA THR A 136 -15.18 9.54 11.17
C THR A 136 -15.21 10.65 10.13
N LEU A 137 -14.59 10.42 9.00
CA LEU A 137 -14.54 11.36 7.88
C LEU A 137 -15.67 11.06 6.89
N THR A 138 -16.38 12.08 6.46
CA THR A 138 -17.52 11.90 5.54
C THR A 138 -17.47 12.85 4.36
N CYS A 139 -17.94 12.38 3.20
CA CYS A 139 -18.17 13.19 2.02
C CYS A 139 -19.27 12.56 1.15
N GLY A 140 -20.47 13.16 1.17
CA GLY A 140 -21.62 12.60 0.50
C GLY A 140 -21.91 11.17 0.97
N PRO A 141 -21.95 10.18 0.05
CA PRO A 141 -22.23 8.78 0.40
C PRO A 141 -21.05 8.06 1.08
N ILE A 142 -19.86 8.67 1.11
CA ILE A 142 -18.64 8.05 1.65
C ILE A 142 -18.55 8.32 3.14
N THR A 143 -18.29 7.26 3.90
CA THR A 143 -17.91 7.33 5.32
C THR A 143 -16.64 6.51 5.52
N LEU A 144 -15.59 7.13 6.06
CA LEU A 144 -14.34 6.49 6.43
C LEU A 144 -14.19 6.55 7.95
N ASN A 145 -14.04 5.39 8.57
CA ASN A 145 -13.76 5.25 10.00
C ASN A 145 -12.30 4.81 10.17
N GLU A 146 -11.48 5.71 10.70
CA GLU A 146 -10.05 5.46 10.87
C GLU A 146 -9.77 4.39 11.94
N GLU A 147 -10.52 4.40 13.05
CA GLU A 147 -10.34 3.46 14.14
C GLU A 147 -10.62 2.01 13.72
N LYS A 148 -11.69 1.82 12.94
CA LYS A 148 -12.08 0.50 12.42
C LYS A 148 -11.38 0.13 11.12
N HIS A 149 -10.61 1.05 10.56
CA HIS A 149 -10.00 0.92 9.23
C HIS A 149 -11.02 0.50 8.17
N GLN A 150 -12.18 1.14 8.16
CA GLN A 150 -13.32 0.78 7.33
C GLN A 150 -13.80 1.95 6.49
N VAL A 151 -14.18 1.65 5.25
CA VAL A 151 -14.85 2.60 4.36
C VAL A 151 -16.20 2.04 3.94
N THR A 152 -17.20 2.90 3.93
CA THR A 152 -18.51 2.57 3.38
C THR A 152 -18.95 3.60 2.33
N PHE A 153 -19.74 3.17 1.38
CA PHE A 153 -20.43 3.97 0.40
C PHE A 153 -21.94 3.66 0.47
N ASN A 154 -22.77 4.61 0.85
CA ASN A 154 -24.19 4.38 1.16
C ASN A 154 -24.42 3.23 2.16
N GLN A 155 -23.54 3.10 3.17
CA GLN A 155 -23.52 2.04 4.20
C GLN A 155 -22.98 0.67 3.71
N ASP A 156 -22.77 0.46 2.42
CA ASP A 156 -22.11 -0.74 1.89
C ASP A 156 -20.61 -0.65 2.07
N PHE A 157 -19.99 -1.71 2.54
CA PHE A 157 -18.54 -1.77 2.70
C PHE A 157 -17.83 -1.67 1.36
N VAL A 158 -16.75 -0.88 1.34
CA VAL A 158 -15.85 -0.73 0.20
C VAL A 158 -14.47 -1.21 0.59
N ASP A 159 -13.99 -2.19 -0.12
CA ASP A 159 -12.69 -2.81 0.11
C ASP A 159 -11.59 -1.95 -0.52
N LEU A 160 -10.75 -1.38 0.33
CA LEU A 160 -9.62 -0.55 -0.08
C LEU A 160 -8.32 -1.16 0.44
N SER A 161 -7.27 -1.15 -0.40
CA SER A 161 -5.92 -1.43 0.10
C SER A 161 -5.48 -0.36 1.11
N PRO A 162 -4.48 -0.65 1.96
CA PRO A 162 -3.99 0.33 2.95
C PRO A 162 -3.60 1.68 2.33
N THR A 163 -3.01 1.67 1.15
CA THR A 163 -2.62 2.90 0.42
C THR A 163 -3.82 3.64 -0.15
N GLU A 164 -4.81 2.93 -0.72
CA GLU A 164 -6.08 3.55 -1.16
C GLU A 164 -6.83 4.18 0.02
N PHE A 165 -6.88 3.48 1.16
CA PHE A 165 -7.50 3.99 2.38
C PHE A 165 -6.87 5.30 2.83
N ARG A 166 -5.53 5.39 2.87
CA ARG A 166 -4.82 6.60 3.27
C ARG A 166 -5.00 7.74 2.30
N LEU A 167 -4.91 7.45 1.00
CA LEU A 167 -5.16 8.47 -0.03
C LEU A 167 -6.58 9.04 0.11
N LEU A 168 -7.56 8.19 0.36
CA LEU A 168 -8.93 8.62 0.61
C LEU A 168 -9.04 9.44 1.90
N ALA A 169 -8.44 8.98 3.01
CA ALA A 169 -8.44 9.69 4.28
C ALA A 169 -7.87 11.10 4.11
N MET A 170 -6.72 11.21 3.45
CA MET A 170 -6.07 12.51 3.21
C MET A 170 -6.93 13.45 2.35
N LEU A 171 -7.62 12.92 1.34
CA LEU A 171 -8.56 13.72 0.54
C LEU A 171 -9.75 14.19 1.38
N LEU A 172 -10.29 13.33 2.26
CA LEU A 172 -11.42 13.63 3.12
C LEU A 172 -11.08 14.63 4.22
N GLU A 173 -9.92 14.52 4.85
CA GLU A 173 -9.41 15.50 5.84
C GLU A 173 -9.25 16.89 5.21
N ASN A 174 -8.89 16.95 3.94
CA ASN A 174 -8.72 18.18 3.18
C ASN A 174 -9.88 18.48 2.23
N LYS A 175 -11.07 18.02 2.58
CA LYS A 175 -12.27 18.19 1.75
C LYS A 175 -12.46 19.65 1.28
N GLY A 176 -12.68 19.83 -0.02
CA GLY A 176 -12.84 21.13 -0.65
C GLY A 176 -11.52 21.83 -1.02
N ARG A 177 -10.38 21.30 -0.56
CA ARG A 177 -9.06 21.85 -0.92
C ARG A 177 -8.42 21.04 -2.05
N VAL A 178 -7.63 21.71 -2.89
CA VAL A 178 -6.84 21.03 -3.90
C VAL A 178 -5.50 20.63 -3.29
N LEU A 179 -5.19 19.34 -3.34
CA LEU A 179 -3.90 18.78 -2.94
C LEU A 179 -3.05 18.55 -4.17
N SER A 180 -1.81 19.05 -4.17
CA SER A 180 -0.87 18.81 -5.27
C SER A 180 -0.44 17.34 -5.28
N LYS A 181 0.00 16.84 -6.45
CA LYS A 181 0.51 15.48 -6.57
C LYS A 181 1.73 15.24 -5.66
N SER A 182 2.60 16.24 -5.52
CA SER A 182 3.77 16.15 -4.64
C SER A 182 3.39 16.01 -3.17
N VAL A 183 2.41 16.77 -2.70
CA VAL A 183 1.90 16.67 -1.32
C VAL A 183 1.27 15.29 -1.08
N LEU A 184 0.45 14.80 -2.03
CA LEU A 184 -0.14 13.47 -1.93
C LEU A 184 0.92 12.37 -1.95
N LEU A 185 1.96 12.52 -2.78
CA LEU A 185 3.05 11.56 -2.89
C LEU A 185 3.88 11.50 -1.60
N ASP A 186 4.21 12.65 -1.03
CA ASP A 186 4.98 12.73 0.23
C ASP A 186 4.19 12.13 1.41
N ASP A 187 2.95 12.57 1.60
CA ASP A 187 2.13 12.11 2.74
C ASP A 187 1.71 10.64 2.64
N VAL A 188 1.32 10.19 1.45
CA VAL A 188 0.81 8.82 1.26
C VAL A 188 1.94 7.82 1.05
N TRP A 189 3.01 8.17 0.35
CA TRP A 189 4.12 7.23 0.04
C TRP A 189 5.44 7.59 0.74
N GLY A 190 5.57 8.78 1.31
CA GLY A 190 6.83 9.24 1.92
C GLY A 190 7.92 9.51 0.89
N ILE A 191 7.53 9.83 -0.34
CA ILE A 191 8.42 10.02 -1.49
C ILE A 191 8.42 11.49 -1.86
N THR A 192 9.59 12.12 -1.86
CA THR A 192 9.78 13.54 -2.18
C THR A 192 10.23 13.80 -3.63
N PHE A 193 10.42 12.76 -4.44
CA PHE A 193 10.94 12.90 -5.80
C PHE A 193 9.82 13.14 -6.83
N GLU A 194 9.92 14.22 -7.61
CA GLU A 194 8.93 14.64 -8.62
C GLU A 194 8.73 13.63 -9.78
N SER A 195 9.66 12.69 -9.99
CA SER A 195 9.60 11.73 -11.10
C SER A 195 8.49 10.68 -10.98
N GLU A 196 7.90 10.48 -9.79
CA GLU A 196 6.96 9.39 -9.51
C GLU A 196 5.51 9.85 -9.32
N THR A 197 5.16 11.07 -9.67
CA THR A 197 3.80 11.63 -9.52
C THR A 197 2.71 10.86 -10.29
N SER A 198 3.08 9.99 -11.25
CA SER A 198 2.16 9.12 -11.99
C SER A 198 1.48 8.07 -11.10
N VAL A 199 2.13 7.68 -9.99
CA VAL A 199 1.56 6.77 -8.99
C VAL A 199 0.27 7.32 -8.41
N VAL A 200 0.25 8.62 -8.09
CA VAL A 200 -0.94 9.31 -7.56
C VAL A 200 -2.11 9.21 -8.54
N ASP A 201 -1.87 9.45 -9.85
CA ASP A 201 -2.92 9.35 -10.88
C ASP A 201 -3.53 7.94 -10.92
N THR A 202 -2.69 6.92 -10.77
CA THR A 202 -3.10 5.52 -10.76
C THR A 202 -4.02 5.22 -9.58
N TYR A 203 -3.61 5.57 -8.36
CA TYR A 203 -4.44 5.33 -7.17
C TYR A 203 -5.72 6.18 -7.14
N ILE A 204 -5.69 7.40 -7.65
CA ILE A 204 -6.91 8.19 -7.88
C ILE A 204 -7.85 7.48 -8.84
N SER A 205 -7.31 6.84 -9.89
CA SER A 205 -8.12 6.04 -10.82
C SER A 205 -8.79 4.85 -10.11
N TYR A 206 -8.07 4.17 -9.19
CA TYR A 206 -8.65 3.05 -8.42
C TYR A 206 -9.71 3.51 -7.45
N LEU A 207 -9.47 4.58 -6.71
CA LEU A 207 -10.49 5.16 -5.83
C LEU A 207 -11.74 5.55 -6.64
N ARG A 208 -11.59 6.16 -7.81
CA ARG A 208 -12.72 6.48 -8.67
C ARG A 208 -13.47 5.24 -9.12
N LYS A 209 -12.77 4.18 -9.53
CA LYS A 209 -13.39 2.93 -9.94
C LYS A 209 -14.25 2.31 -8.83
N LYS A 210 -13.84 2.46 -7.56
CA LYS A 210 -14.54 1.91 -6.39
C LYS A 210 -15.62 2.84 -5.83
N LEU A 211 -15.47 4.15 -5.96
CA LEU A 211 -16.27 5.16 -5.28
C LEU A 211 -17.11 6.05 -6.20
N HIS A 212 -16.77 6.17 -7.51
CA HIS A 212 -17.61 6.90 -8.48
C HIS A 212 -18.73 5.97 -8.97
N ARG A 213 -19.78 5.89 -8.18
CA ARG A 213 -20.98 5.09 -8.47
C ARG A 213 -22.21 5.82 -7.95
N ASP A 214 -23.40 5.43 -8.38
CA ASP A 214 -24.68 5.99 -7.97
C ASP A 214 -24.76 7.53 -8.15
N GLY A 215 -24.10 8.04 -9.21
CA GLY A 215 -24.05 9.48 -9.50
C GLY A 215 -23.05 10.30 -8.69
N PHE A 216 -22.32 9.67 -7.77
CA PHE A 216 -21.25 10.35 -7.04
C PHE A 216 -19.97 10.42 -7.87
N GLU A 217 -19.49 11.63 -8.10
CA GLU A 217 -18.22 11.93 -8.76
C GLU A 217 -17.41 12.97 -7.98
N GLY A 218 -17.29 12.79 -6.68
CA GLY A 218 -16.68 13.78 -5.77
C GLY A 218 -15.19 13.96 -5.95
N ILE A 219 -14.44 12.92 -6.40
CA ILE A 219 -12.98 13.04 -6.60
C ILE A 219 -12.73 13.72 -7.95
N LYS A 220 -12.27 14.98 -7.92
CA LYS A 220 -12.03 15.82 -9.12
C LYS A 220 -10.55 16.00 -9.37
N THR A 221 -10.18 16.11 -10.66
CA THR A 221 -8.84 16.51 -11.11
C THR A 221 -8.85 17.99 -11.43
N ILE A 222 -7.95 18.73 -10.84
CA ILE A 222 -7.65 20.12 -11.19
C ILE A 222 -6.39 20.11 -12.06
N ARG A 223 -6.58 20.29 -13.36
CA ARG A 223 -5.50 20.16 -14.35
C ARG A 223 -4.32 21.07 -14.01
N GLY A 224 -3.12 20.51 -14.02
CA GLY A 224 -1.87 21.23 -13.72
C GLY A 224 -1.66 21.51 -12.22
N VAL A 225 -2.61 21.17 -11.32
CA VAL A 225 -2.52 21.44 -9.89
C VAL A 225 -2.52 20.14 -9.06
N GLY A 226 -3.57 19.31 -9.18
CA GLY A 226 -3.69 18.11 -8.36
C GLY A 226 -5.12 17.57 -8.28
N PHE A 227 -5.48 17.11 -7.10
CA PHE A 227 -6.78 16.47 -6.85
C PHE A 227 -7.50 17.07 -5.65
N GLN A 228 -8.81 16.96 -5.64
CA GLN A 228 -9.66 17.34 -4.51
C GLN A 228 -10.86 16.41 -4.41
N ILE A 229 -11.43 16.30 -3.22
CA ILE A 229 -12.74 15.68 -3.04
C ILE A 229 -13.79 16.75 -2.66
N LEU A 230 -14.96 16.66 -3.27
CA LEU A 230 -16.06 17.60 -3.07
C LEU A 230 -17.32 16.85 -2.71
N GLU A 231 -18.16 17.47 -1.89
CA GLU A 231 -19.52 16.98 -1.68
C GLU A 231 -20.35 17.07 -2.96
N PRO A 232 -21.25 16.11 -3.16
CA PRO A 232 -22.24 16.22 -4.23
C PRO A 232 -23.08 17.50 -4.01
N LYS A 233 -23.38 18.19 -5.12
CA LYS A 233 -24.27 19.36 -5.10
C LYS A 233 -25.70 18.92 -4.91
#